data_ed65c8998f70ea608352cde108842211
#
_entry.id   ed65c8998f70ea608352cde108842211
#
_cell.length_a   1.000
_cell.length_b   1.000
_cell.length_c   1.000
_cell.angle_alpha   90.00
_cell.angle_beta   90.00
_cell.angle_gamma   90.00
#
_symmetry.space_group_name_H-M   'P 1'
#
loop_
_entity.id
_entity.type
_entity.pdbx_description
1 polymer ?
#
loop_
_entity_poly.entity_id
_entity_poly.type
_entity_poly.pdbx_seq_one_letter_code
_entity_poly.pdbx_strand_id
1 'polypeptide(L)'
;MRAPSFPATTASLLLLGLAAGPAHSESAPIFLDGFFQDWTGAIEHTDPAGDGAGGGVDFRAVDLANDDQSFFLRVEVTAEISLQETNNLVLYLDTDQSAATGTPISGIGAELRWRFGARQGTFYAGGGSTTVFQDDIRLRQLPSVTSPEFEVAIGRDVLPDGTHLLFPGSGMRVLLRHEVTGGDQAPNVGQLLTYTFDATPVSPPAAIALPRQSPGDLRVTTWNVVDLDQNGGGWNAGATPSADRVLSALDPDVLCFQEIYDNSAAATAALIEGFLPSGPGEAWYARENSDVIVVSRFPVLGQWNLDGAAGDHNLAVLLDTQAAIGRRLLLVGAHFFCCTNDAGREAECDRIMSFFGDAKTPGGAIDVPAGTMFLVTGDLNLVGDSQQLRTLLTGDIVDEATFGPDVAPDWDGSPLADLVSSQTERRFAYTWRNDFGSYAPGRLDFFIYSDSVVTAGNHFLLYTPEMSSGELATYGLQANDVTTVSDHVPHTADFRDRVATDVEGPEVAAGRPGSAWAALRAASPVRERASVHLALGRAAQAQVEIYDVRGALVATLRAARDGVLLAGGHVLTWDGRTASGARAAAGTYVARLVARDESGMILVTSTKLSLVH
;
A
#
# COMPACT_ATOMS: atom_id res chain seq x y z
N MET A 1 37.95 -70.06 43.81
CA MET A 1 36.96 -69.00 44.01
C MET A 1 36.99 -68.16 42.78
N ARG A 2 35.92 -68.22 41.99
CA ARG A 2 35.80 -67.43 40.73
C ARG A 2 35.08 -66.12 41.07
N ALA A 3 35.63 -64.98 40.62
CA ALA A 3 34.99 -63.68 40.71
C ALA A 3 33.98 -63.52 39.55
N PRO A 4 32.84 -62.82 39.72
CA PRO A 4 31.84 -62.62 38.68
C PRO A 4 32.22 -61.43 37.80
N SER A 5 32.10 -61.65 36.48
CA SER A 5 32.20 -60.62 35.43
C SER A 5 30.90 -59.83 35.31
N PHE A 6 30.98 -58.46 35.34
CA PHE A 6 29.88 -57.55 35.02
C PHE A 6 29.89 -57.25 33.50
N PRO A 7 28.73 -57.20 32.86
CA PRO A 7 28.66 -56.76 31.44
C PRO A 7 28.77 -55.25 31.32
N ALA A 8 29.57 -54.80 30.35
CA ALA A 8 29.68 -53.40 29.96
C ALA A 8 28.44 -52.98 29.21
N THR A 9 27.68 -52.01 29.73
CA THR A 9 26.58 -51.34 29.06
C THR A 9 27.16 -50.29 28.12
N THR A 10 27.06 -50.56 26.82
CA THR A 10 27.33 -49.58 25.75
C THR A 10 26.17 -48.57 25.73
N ALA A 11 26.41 -47.33 26.12
CA ALA A 11 25.52 -46.24 25.91
C ALA A 11 25.60 -45.79 24.45
N SER A 12 24.61 -46.13 23.65
CA SER A 12 24.44 -45.56 22.31
C SER A 12 23.96 -44.13 22.45
N LEU A 13 24.81 -43.17 22.13
CA LEU A 13 24.43 -41.78 21.90
C LEU A 13 23.56 -41.74 20.61
N LEU A 14 22.25 -41.55 20.78
CA LEU A 14 21.39 -41.18 19.66
C LEU A 14 21.70 -39.72 19.31
N LEU A 15 22.50 -39.47 18.26
CA LEU A 15 22.49 -38.18 17.59
C LEU A 15 21.13 -38.05 16.89
N LEU A 16 20.22 -37.27 17.46
CA LEU A 16 19.10 -36.72 16.69
C LEU A 16 19.71 -35.78 15.64
N GLY A 17 19.88 -36.26 14.41
CA GLY A 17 20.14 -35.41 13.28
C GLY A 17 18.91 -34.54 13.05
N LEU A 18 19.04 -33.23 13.24
CA LEU A 18 18.08 -32.27 12.73
C LEU A 18 17.96 -32.52 11.22
N ALA A 19 16.79 -32.94 10.77
CA ALA A 19 16.52 -33.04 9.33
C ALA A 19 16.48 -31.59 8.81
N ALA A 20 17.46 -31.24 7.97
CA ALA A 20 17.38 -30.03 7.20
C ALA A 20 16.17 -30.15 6.27
N GLY A 21 15.18 -29.27 6.42
CA GLY A 21 14.10 -29.13 5.45
C GLY A 21 14.68 -28.79 4.07
N PRO A 22 13.88 -28.92 3.00
CA PRO A 22 14.33 -28.51 1.68
C PRO A 22 14.75 -27.04 1.72
N ALA A 23 15.88 -26.71 1.08
CA ALA A 23 16.31 -25.33 0.89
C ALA A 23 15.30 -24.66 -0.06
N HIS A 24 14.77 -23.53 0.35
CA HIS A 24 13.85 -22.74 -0.42
C HIS A 24 14.59 -21.66 -1.19
N SER A 25 14.13 -21.31 -2.38
CA SER A 25 14.72 -20.30 -3.27
C SER A 25 13.63 -19.71 -4.14
N GLU A 26 13.46 -18.40 -4.10
CA GLU A 26 12.54 -17.68 -4.99
C GLU A 26 13.00 -16.26 -5.27
N SER A 27 13.17 -15.94 -6.56
CA SER A 27 13.39 -14.58 -7.04
C SER A 27 12.06 -14.01 -7.51
N ALA A 28 11.54 -13.01 -6.82
CA ALA A 28 10.22 -12.45 -7.08
C ALA A 28 10.23 -10.91 -7.08
N PRO A 29 9.42 -10.29 -7.97
CA PRO A 29 9.27 -8.85 -8.04
C PRO A 29 8.29 -8.33 -6.98
N ILE A 30 8.61 -8.49 -5.70
CA ILE A 30 7.74 -8.04 -4.60
C ILE A 30 7.60 -6.51 -4.60
N PHE A 31 6.37 -6.02 -4.55
CA PHE A 31 6.03 -4.64 -4.26
C PHE A 31 5.76 -4.48 -2.77
N LEU A 32 6.56 -3.66 -2.12
CA LEU A 32 6.35 -3.32 -0.72
C LEU A 32 5.30 -2.20 -0.66
N ASP A 33 4.02 -2.58 -0.65
CA ASP A 33 2.89 -1.65 -0.74
C ASP A 33 1.77 -1.90 0.30
N GLY A 34 1.92 -2.95 1.12
CA GLY A 34 0.94 -3.36 2.12
C GLY A 34 -0.16 -4.26 1.54
N PHE A 35 -0.01 -4.72 0.29
CA PHE A 35 -0.88 -5.72 -0.34
C PHE A 35 -0.06 -6.96 -0.69
N PHE A 36 -0.61 -8.14 -0.47
CA PHE A 36 0.13 -9.39 -0.46
C PHE A 36 -0.14 -10.30 -1.68
N GLN A 37 -0.77 -9.76 -2.76
CA GLN A 37 -1.16 -10.57 -3.92
C GLN A 37 0.03 -10.99 -4.79
N ASP A 38 1.12 -10.26 -4.75
CA ASP A 38 2.37 -10.54 -5.48
C ASP A 38 3.25 -11.60 -4.79
N TRP A 39 2.91 -11.98 -3.56
CA TRP A 39 3.50 -13.11 -2.84
C TRP A 39 2.97 -14.47 -3.31
N THR A 40 2.07 -14.49 -4.30
CA THR A 40 1.50 -15.73 -4.85
C THR A 40 2.59 -16.57 -5.51
N GLY A 41 2.87 -17.74 -4.95
CA GLY A 41 3.91 -18.65 -5.42
C GLY A 41 5.22 -18.51 -4.66
N ALA A 42 5.38 -17.52 -3.78
CA ALA A 42 6.48 -17.46 -2.83
C ALA A 42 6.49 -18.72 -1.95
N ILE A 43 7.66 -19.01 -1.41
CA ILE A 43 7.86 -20.20 -0.59
C ILE A 43 7.27 -19.95 0.78
N GLU A 44 6.14 -20.58 1.02
CA GLU A 44 5.38 -20.47 2.24
C GLU A 44 5.84 -21.51 3.27
N HIS A 45 6.16 -21.05 4.47
CA HIS A 45 6.22 -21.88 5.67
C HIS A 45 4.97 -21.62 6.49
N THR A 46 4.06 -22.60 6.52
CA THR A 46 2.86 -22.53 7.38
C THR A 46 3.19 -22.94 8.80
N ASP A 47 2.66 -22.23 9.76
CA ASP A 47 2.77 -22.51 11.19
C ASP A 47 1.41 -22.92 11.77
N PRO A 48 1.34 -23.95 12.64
CA PRO A 48 0.08 -24.38 13.22
C PRO A 48 -0.50 -23.33 14.19
N ALA A 49 -1.73 -22.92 13.96
CA ALA A 49 -2.40 -21.96 14.83
C ALA A 49 -2.59 -22.50 16.25
N GLY A 50 -2.27 -21.68 17.26
CA GLY A 50 -2.56 -21.94 18.68
C GLY A 50 -1.53 -22.83 19.39
N ASP A 51 -0.33 -22.97 18.87
CA ASP A 51 0.75 -23.73 19.51
C ASP A 51 1.69 -22.85 20.37
N GLY A 52 1.58 -21.52 20.28
CA GLY A 52 2.12 -20.58 21.24
C GLY A 52 1.32 -20.55 22.55
N ALA A 53 1.92 -20.97 23.66
CA ALA A 53 1.26 -21.00 24.97
C ALA A 53 1.21 -19.62 25.68
N GLY A 54 2.02 -18.67 25.26
CA GLY A 54 2.08 -17.29 25.79
C GLY A 54 1.28 -16.34 24.91
N GLY A 55 0.12 -15.90 25.40
CA GLY A 55 -0.84 -15.09 24.63
C GLY A 55 -0.27 -13.89 23.89
N GLY A 56 -0.91 -13.52 22.79
CA GLY A 56 -0.68 -12.32 21.99
C GLY A 56 -0.40 -12.60 20.53
N VAL A 57 0.82 -12.95 20.17
CA VAL A 57 1.21 -13.23 18.78
C VAL A 57 1.37 -14.74 18.58
N ASP A 58 0.68 -15.27 17.58
CA ASP A 58 0.72 -16.65 17.13
C ASP A 58 0.90 -16.62 15.62
N PHE A 59 1.99 -17.21 15.13
CA PHE A 59 2.32 -17.17 13.70
C PHE A 59 1.40 -18.07 12.89
N ARG A 60 1.17 -17.73 11.64
CA ARG A 60 0.38 -18.51 10.69
C ARG A 60 1.16 -18.88 9.44
N ALA A 61 1.88 -17.91 8.92
CA ALA A 61 2.71 -18.11 7.74
C ALA A 61 3.92 -17.20 7.75
N VAL A 62 4.99 -17.69 7.13
CA VAL A 62 6.22 -16.94 6.85
C VAL A 62 6.61 -17.22 5.42
N ASP A 63 6.58 -16.22 4.56
CA ASP A 63 7.00 -16.34 3.16
C ASP A 63 8.31 -15.62 2.95
N LEU A 64 9.18 -16.19 2.11
CA LEU A 64 10.50 -15.69 1.83
C LEU A 64 10.71 -15.54 0.33
N ALA A 65 11.28 -14.40 -0.07
CA ALA A 65 11.66 -14.11 -1.45
C ALA A 65 12.89 -13.22 -1.49
N ASN A 66 13.47 -13.02 -2.66
CA ASN A 66 14.50 -12.01 -2.88
C ASN A 66 14.43 -11.43 -4.30
N ASP A 67 15.03 -10.26 -4.47
CA ASP A 67 15.52 -9.77 -5.75
C ASP A 67 17.02 -9.49 -5.69
N ASP A 68 17.55 -8.74 -6.64
CA ASP A 68 18.98 -8.42 -6.69
C ASP A 68 19.42 -7.47 -5.56
N GLN A 69 18.48 -6.73 -4.95
CA GLN A 69 18.76 -5.67 -3.97
C GLN A 69 18.30 -6.01 -2.57
N SER A 70 17.24 -6.81 -2.43
CA SER A 70 16.54 -7.04 -1.16
C SER A 70 16.31 -8.52 -0.90
N PHE A 71 16.33 -8.87 0.37
CA PHE A 71 15.66 -10.03 0.93
C PHE A 71 14.27 -9.59 1.40
N PHE A 72 13.24 -10.35 1.05
CA PHE A 72 11.86 -10.08 1.42
C PHE A 72 11.32 -11.15 2.36
N LEU A 73 10.57 -10.70 3.34
CA LEU A 73 9.88 -11.52 4.33
C LEU A 73 8.44 -11.05 4.42
N ARG A 74 7.48 -11.96 4.24
CA ARG A 74 6.09 -11.74 4.63
C ARG A 74 5.83 -12.55 5.90
N VAL A 75 5.12 -11.95 6.84
CA VAL A 75 4.73 -12.61 8.08
C VAL A 75 3.23 -12.41 8.31
N GLU A 76 2.51 -13.52 8.56
CA GLU A 76 1.11 -13.53 8.95
C GLU A 76 0.97 -14.03 10.39
N VAL A 77 0.18 -13.32 11.20
CA VAL A 77 -0.12 -13.62 12.59
C VAL A 77 -1.63 -13.67 12.84
N THR A 78 -2.05 -14.30 13.94
CA THR A 78 -3.49 -14.48 14.23
C THR A 78 -4.20 -13.24 14.73
N ALA A 79 -3.46 -12.26 15.24
CA ALA A 79 -4.00 -11.04 15.84
C ALA A 79 -3.43 -9.81 15.14
N GLU A 80 -4.23 -8.76 15.07
CA GLU A 80 -3.78 -7.46 14.60
C GLU A 80 -2.80 -6.85 15.60
N ILE A 81 -1.62 -6.44 15.13
CA ILE A 81 -0.56 -5.84 15.95
C ILE A 81 0.02 -4.61 15.25
N SER A 82 0.64 -3.70 16.01
CA SER A 82 1.60 -2.73 15.46
C SER A 82 2.97 -3.39 15.35
N LEU A 83 3.54 -3.46 14.16
CA LEU A 83 4.85 -4.11 13.97
C LEU A 83 5.98 -3.28 14.60
N GLN A 84 5.88 -1.96 14.60
CA GLN A 84 6.92 -1.06 15.11
C GLN A 84 6.78 -0.68 16.57
N GLU A 85 5.67 -1.05 17.24
CA GLU A 85 5.40 -0.64 18.61
C GLU A 85 4.78 -1.77 19.45
N THR A 86 5.02 -1.72 20.75
CA THR A 86 4.33 -2.52 21.78
C THR A 86 4.29 -4.03 21.56
N ASN A 87 5.19 -4.58 20.73
CA ASN A 87 5.31 -6.02 20.52
C ASN A 87 6.70 -6.56 20.91
N ASN A 88 6.80 -7.88 21.07
CA ASN A 88 8.03 -8.60 21.33
C ASN A 88 8.41 -9.53 20.16
N LEU A 89 8.03 -9.17 18.95
CA LEU A 89 8.39 -9.89 17.74
C LEU A 89 9.88 -9.68 17.43
N VAL A 90 10.58 -10.77 17.18
CA VAL A 90 12.01 -10.77 16.88
C VAL A 90 12.28 -11.63 15.65
N LEU A 91 12.99 -11.06 14.69
CA LEU A 91 13.56 -11.77 13.55
C LEU A 91 15.03 -12.13 13.85
N TYR A 92 15.37 -13.39 13.65
CA TYR A 92 16.74 -13.89 13.71
C TYR A 92 17.16 -14.40 12.34
N LEU A 93 18.31 -13.94 11.86
CA LEU A 93 18.92 -14.39 10.61
C LEU A 93 20.30 -14.99 10.91
N ASP A 94 20.46 -16.30 10.67
CA ASP A 94 21.73 -17.02 10.65
C ASP A 94 22.23 -16.99 9.20
N THR A 95 23.06 -15.99 8.90
CA THR A 95 23.40 -15.63 7.52
C THR A 95 24.62 -16.37 6.98
N ASP A 96 25.32 -17.13 7.81
CA ASP A 96 26.41 -18.04 7.42
C ASP A 96 26.07 -19.53 7.63
N GLN A 97 24.86 -19.82 8.14
CA GLN A 97 24.34 -21.15 8.45
C GLN A 97 25.18 -21.93 9.48
N SER A 98 25.86 -21.22 10.37
CA SER A 98 26.75 -21.80 11.37
C SER A 98 26.20 -21.57 12.79
N ALA A 99 25.82 -22.63 13.47
CA ALA A 99 25.40 -22.55 14.88
C ALA A 99 26.55 -22.14 15.84
N ALA A 100 27.78 -21.99 15.34
CA ALA A 100 28.98 -21.63 16.13
C ALA A 100 29.26 -20.11 16.11
N THR A 101 28.62 -19.35 15.22
CA THR A 101 28.75 -17.91 15.06
C THR A 101 27.48 -17.20 15.54
N GLY A 102 27.49 -15.89 15.62
CA GLY A 102 26.32 -15.11 16.01
C GLY A 102 25.79 -15.40 17.43
N THR A 103 24.51 -15.13 17.66
CA THR A 103 23.82 -15.44 18.93
C THR A 103 23.11 -16.79 18.84
N PRO A 104 23.37 -17.74 19.77
CA PRO A 104 22.74 -19.06 19.71
C PRO A 104 21.26 -18.97 20.13
N ILE A 105 20.38 -19.46 19.25
CA ILE A 105 18.93 -19.50 19.50
C ILE A 105 18.31 -20.66 18.71
N SER A 106 17.47 -21.48 19.35
CA SER A 106 16.66 -22.55 18.72
C SER A 106 17.43 -23.43 17.71
N GLY A 107 18.74 -23.64 17.91
CA GLY A 107 19.60 -24.49 17.06
C GLY A 107 20.29 -23.76 15.90
N ILE A 108 20.14 -22.44 15.77
CA ILE A 108 20.88 -21.58 14.83
C ILE A 108 21.85 -20.66 15.59
N GLY A 109 22.80 -20.06 14.87
CA GLY A 109 23.66 -18.98 15.35
C GLY A 109 23.37 -17.71 14.55
N ALA A 110 22.53 -16.82 15.07
CA ALA A 110 22.04 -15.70 14.30
C ALA A 110 23.01 -14.51 14.32
N GLU A 111 23.44 -14.02 13.15
CA GLU A 111 24.23 -12.81 12.97
C GLU A 111 23.37 -11.57 13.13
N LEU A 112 22.08 -11.60 12.75
CA LEU A 112 21.14 -10.50 13.01
C LEU A 112 20.07 -10.96 13.98
N ARG A 113 19.85 -10.16 15.04
CA ARG A 113 18.69 -10.20 15.91
C ARG A 113 17.98 -8.86 15.80
N TRP A 114 16.86 -8.80 15.09
CA TRP A 114 16.06 -7.58 14.94
C TRP A 114 14.79 -7.63 15.79
N ARG A 115 14.57 -6.64 16.64
CA ARG A 115 13.37 -6.52 17.51
C ARG A 115 12.44 -5.45 16.95
N PHE A 116 11.35 -5.87 16.34
CA PHE A 116 10.43 -4.97 15.66
C PHE A 116 9.86 -3.88 16.58
N GLY A 117 9.21 -4.25 17.69
CA GLY A 117 8.63 -3.28 18.60
C GLY A 117 9.63 -2.38 19.35
N ALA A 118 10.92 -2.73 19.31
CA ALA A 118 12.00 -1.89 19.83
C ALA A 118 12.68 -1.06 18.73
N ARG A 119 12.37 -1.32 17.45
CA ARG A 119 12.94 -0.66 16.26
C ARG A 119 14.47 -0.64 16.24
N GLN A 120 15.06 -1.72 16.72
CA GLN A 120 16.53 -1.88 16.74
C GLN A 120 16.92 -3.33 16.74
N GLY A 121 18.11 -3.59 16.26
CA GLY A 121 18.71 -4.93 16.24
C GLY A 121 20.10 -4.98 16.87
N THR A 122 20.65 -6.18 16.86
CA THR A 122 22.04 -6.46 17.16
C THR A 122 22.63 -7.29 16.02
N PHE A 123 23.70 -6.81 15.44
CA PHE A 123 24.48 -7.53 14.44
C PHE A 123 25.75 -8.10 15.09
N TYR A 124 26.01 -9.38 14.85
CA TYR A 124 27.14 -10.12 15.39
C TYR A 124 28.11 -10.48 14.26
N ALA A 125 29.30 -9.92 14.28
CA ALA A 125 30.35 -10.22 13.29
C ALA A 125 31.75 -10.02 13.88
N GLY A 126 32.77 -10.67 13.32
CA GLY A 126 34.19 -10.50 13.71
C GLY A 126 34.47 -10.82 15.20
N GLY A 127 33.62 -11.59 15.87
CA GLY A 127 33.71 -11.89 17.30
C GLY A 127 33.21 -10.78 18.23
N GLY A 128 32.53 -9.75 17.69
CA GLY A 128 31.90 -8.65 18.41
C GLY A 128 30.40 -8.53 18.11
N SER A 129 29.79 -7.45 18.60
CA SER A 129 28.41 -7.12 18.30
C SER A 129 28.23 -5.61 18.19
N THR A 130 27.33 -5.17 17.30
CA THR A 130 26.99 -3.77 17.04
C THR A 130 25.49 -3.61 17.14
N THR A 131 25.01 -2.55 17.80
CA THR A 131 23.61 -2.15 17.73
C THR A 131 23.34 -1.56 16.35
N VAL A 132 22.25 -1.98 15.72
CA VAL A 132 21.87 -1.55 14.37
C VAL A 132 20.45 -1.01 14.37
N PHE A 133 20.23 -0.01 13.52
CA PHE A 133 18.94 0.63 13.30
C PHE A 133 18.42 0.32 11.89
N GLN A 134 17.24 0.80 11.57
CA GLN A 134 16.54 0.47 10.32
C GLN A 134 17.37 0.80 9.06
N ASP A 135 18.12 1.91 9.06
CA ASP A 135 18.92 2.30 7.89
C ASP A 135 20.20 1.47 7.73
N ASP A 136 20.83 1.02 8.83
CA ASP A 136 22.01 0.17 8.79
C ASP A 136 21.79 -1.14 8.02
N ILE A 137 20.54 -1.62 8.00
CA ILE A 137 20.13 -2.83 7.28
C ILE A 137 19.17 -2.54 6.13
N ARG A 138 18.91 -1.26 5.84
CA ARG A 138 17.91 -0.80 4.86
C ARG A 138 16.58 -1.52 5.01
N LEU A 139 16.08 -1.57 6.26
CA LEU A 139 14.78 -2.16 6.57
C LEU A 139 13.66 -1.29 6.02
N ARG A 140 12.72 -1.90 5.33
CA ARG A 140 11.45 -1.31 4.88
C ARG A 140 10.34 -2.25 5.28
N GLN A 141 9.18 -1.73 5.69
CA GLN A 141 8.06 -2.57 6.11
C GLN A 141 6.72 -1.86 5.90
N LEU A 142 5.71 -2.61 5.48
CA LEU A 142 4.33 -2.17 5.30
C LEU A 142 3.35 -3.31 5.69
N PRO A 143 2.12 -2.96 6.07
CA PRO A 143 1.58 -1.61 6.23
C PRO A 143 2.16 -0.88 7.45
N SER A 144 1.98 0.45 7.50
CA SER A 144 2.40 1.29 8.64
C SER A 144 1.44 1.20 9.84
N VAL A 145 0.17 0.85 9.58
CA VAL A 145 -0.89 0.68 10.58
C VAL A 145 -0.86 -0.72 11.19
N THR A 146 -1.66 -0.94 12.24
CA THR A 146 -1.86 -2.29 12.78
C THR A 146 -2.39 -3.24 11.71
N SER A 147 -1.89 -4.47 11.71
CA SER A 147 -2.27 -5.51 10.74
C SER A 147 -2.02 -6.89 11.32
N PRO A 148 -2.72 -7.92 10.85
CA PRO A 148 -2.33 -9.31 11.08
C PRO A 148 -1.27 -9.78 10.08
N GLU A 149 -0.87 -8.97 9.10
CA GLU A 149 0.01 -9.37 8.01
C GLU A 149 0.93 -8.22 7.61
N PHE A 150 2.21 -8.52 7.41
CA PHE A 150 3.24 -7.54 7.08
C PHE A 150 4.21 -8.06 6.06
N GLU A 151 4.73 -7.16 5.24
CA GLU A 151 5.86 -7.40 4.35
C GLU A 151 7.05 -6.54 4.76
N VAL A 152 8.23 -7.14 4.72
CA VAL A 152 9.49 -6.55 5.15
C VAL A 152 10.54 -6.77 4.08
N ALA A 153 11.31 -5.74 3.76
CA ALA A 153 12.50 -5.83 2.93
C ALA A 153 13.75 -5.48 3.74
N ILE A 154 14.85 -6.20 3.51
CA ILE A 154 16.18 -5.95 4.08
C ILE A 154 17.19 -5.91 2.93
N GLY A 155 18.07 -4.90 2.90
CA GLY A 155 19.05 -4.74 1.86
C GLY A 155 20.08 -5.88 1.82
N ARG A 156 20.41 -6.38 0.62
CA ARG A 156 21.34 -7.53 0.47
C ARG A 156 22.81 -7.17 0.53
N ASP A 157 23.18 -5.95 0.19
CA ASP A 157 24.56 -5.46 0.14
C ASP A 157 24.92 -4.53 1.31
N VAL A 158 24.18 -4.63 2.42
CA VAL A 158 24.38 -3.79 3.61
C VAL A 158 25.57 -4.26 4.44
N LEU A 159 26.24 -3.29 5.06
CA LEU A 159 27.34 -3.47 6.01
C LEU A 159 26.93 -2.90 7.37
N PRO A 160 26.17 -3.64 8.20
CA PRO A 160 25.54 -3.10 9.41
C PRO A 160 26.52 -2.52 10.44
N ASP A 161 27.78 -2.97 10.43
CA ASP A 161 28.88 -2.42 11.24
C ASP A 161 29.90 -1.63 10.42
N GLY A 162 29.60 -1.31 9.16
CA GLY A 162 30.48 -0.61 8.22
C GLY A 162 31.60 -1.49 7.63
N THR A 163 31.69 -2.77 7.98
CA THR A 163 32.80 -3.65 7.60
C THR A 163 32.35 -5.01 7.06
N HIS A 164 31.38 -5.65 7.71
CA HIS A 164 30.95 -7.01 7.38
C HIS A 164 29.60 -7.00 6.69
N LEU A 165 29.50 -7.74 5.60
CA LEU A 165 28.20 -7.96 4.91
C LEU A 165 27.24 -8.69 5.84
N LEU A 166 25.98 -8.27 5.84
CA LEU A 166 24.91 -9.00 6.53
C LEU A 166 24.69 -10.37 5.87
N PHE A 167 24.74 -10.45 4.54
CA PHE A 167 24.57 -11.68 3.76
C PHE A 167 25.86 -12.06 3.01
N PRO A 168 26.84 -12.70 3.70
CA PRO A 168 28.12 -13.03 3.09
C PRO A 168 28.05 -14.25 2.14
N GLY A 169 26.99 -15.06 2.24
CA GLY A 169 26.79 -16.29 1.49
C GLY A 169 25.55 -16.29 0.60
N SER A 170 25.31 -17.44 -0.03
CA SER A 170 24.12 -17.66 -0.88
C SER A 170 22.92 -18.24 -0.13
N GLY A 171 23.03 -18.51 1.17
CA GLY A 171 21.96 -19.09 1.95
C GLY A 171 21.99 -18.65 3.40
N MET A 172 20.86 -18.76 4.05
CA MET A 172 20.68 -18.41 5.46
C MET A 172 19.63 -19.28 6.12
N ARG A 173 19.49 -19.17 7.44
CA ARG A 173 18.36 -19.68 8.21
C ARG A 173 17.58 -18.53 8.80
N VAL A 174 16.27 -18.65 8.83
CA VAL A 174 15.33 -17.62 9.30
C VAL A 174 14.57 -18.19 10.49
N LEU A 175 14.41 -17.38 11.53
CA LEU A 175 13.58 -17.69 12.69
C LEU A 175 12.85 -16.41 13.12
N LEU A 176 11.55 -16.49 13.21
CA LEU A 176 10.70 -15.50 13.88
C LEU A 176 10.32 -16.01 15.26
N ARG A 177 10.27 -15.13 16.25
CA ARG A 177 9.90 -15.49 17.60
C ARG A 177 9.18 -14.36 18.31
N HIS A 178 8.12 -14.72 19.04
CA HIS A 178 7.52 -13.84 20.03
C HIS A 178 8.24 -14.04 21.36
N GLU A 179 9.09 -13.10 21.77
CA GLU A 179 9.97 -13.22 22.94
C GLU A 179 9.23 -12.95 24.26
N VAL A 180 8.23 -13.75 24.56
CA VAL A 180 7.56 -13.81 25.87
C VAL A 180 7.60 -15.24 26.43
N THR A 181 7.30 -15.42 27.70
CA THR A 181 7.25 -16.77 28.30
C THR A 181 6.16 -17.59 27.60
N GLY A 182 6.55 -18.70 26.97
CA GLY A 182 5.65 -19.54 26.18
C GLY A 182 5.23 -18.93 24.86
N GLY A 183 5.92 -17.87 24.40
CA GLY A 183 5.67 -17.24 23.10
C GLY A 183 5.99 -18.18 21.96
N ASP A 184 5.29 -17.97 20.86
CA ASP A 184 5.38 -18.73 19.65
C ASP A 184 6.67 -18.47 18.84
N GLN A 185 7.04 -19.39 17.94
CA GLN A 185 8.12 -19.23 16.99
C GLN A 185 7.86 -19.99 15.68
N ALA A 186 8.23 -19.37 14.57
CA ALA A 186 8.20 -19.96 13.24
C ALA A 186 9.63 -19.99 12.63
N PRO A 187 10.19 -21.15 12.25
CA PRO A 187 9.61 -22.49 12.39
C PRO A 187 9.60 -22.99 13.84
N ASN A 188 8.76 -23.97 14.11
CA ASN A 188 8.62 -24.60 15.40
C ASN A 188 9.92 -25.21 15.96
N VAL A 189 10.00 -25.35 17.28
CA VAL A 189 11.19 -25.88 17.98
C VAL A 189 11.66 -27.22 17.38
N GLY A 190 12.93 -27.26 17.00
CA GLY A 190 13.55 -28.46 16.39
C GLY A 190 13.40 -28.51 14.86
N GLN A 191 12.78 -27.52 14.26
CA GLN A 191 12.74 -27.32 12.80
C GLN A 191 13.69 -26.18 12.40
N LEU A 192 14.06 -26.14 11.12
CA LEU A 192 14.88 -25.08 10.53
C LEU A 192 14.20 -24.59 9.25
N LEU A 193 14.02 -23.29 9.12
CA LEU A 193 13.63 -22.64 7.89
C LEU A 193 14.91 -22.15 7.18
N THR A 194 15.30 -22.87 6.14
CA THR A 194 16.50 -22.54 5.35
C THR A 194 16.10 -21.86 4.05
N TYR A 195 16.71 -20.74 3.76
CA TYR A 195 16.53 -19.99 2.51
C TYR A 195 17.83 -19.93 1.74
N THR A 196 17.76 -20.12 0.43
CA THR A 196 18.89 -19.91 -0.49
C THR A 196 18.50 -18.76 -1.41
N PHE A 197 19.37 -17.77 -1.56
CA PHE A 197 19.11 -16.67 -2.49
C PHE A 197 19.06 -17.19 -3.92
N ASP A 198 17.95 -16.91 -4.59
CA ASP A 198 17.84 -17.14 -6.03
C ASP A 198 18.64 -16.06 -6.76
N ALA A 199 19.52 -16.50 -7.65
CA ALA A 199 20.34 -15.62 -8.46
C ALA A 199 19.69 -15.25 -9.81
N THR A 200 18.46 -15.68 -10.05
CA THR A 200 17.70 -15.29 -11.24
C THR A 200 17.42 -13.79 -11.19
N PRO A 201 17.89 -12.98 -12.15
CA PRO A 201 17.67 -11.55 -12.10
C PRO A 201 16.18 -11.20 -12.19
N VAL A 202 15.72 -10.35 -11.28
CA VAL A 202 14.40 -9.73 -11.36
C VAL A 202 14.52 -8.44 -12.15
N SER A 203 13.79 -8.33 -13.26
CA SER A 203 13.78 -7.08 -14.02
C SER A 203 13.34 -5.92 -13.13
N PRO A 204 14.04 -4.78 -13.14
CA PRO A 204 13.57 -3.59 -12.45
C PRO A 204 12.16 -3.21 -12.94
N PRO A 205 11.35 -2.52 -12.14
CA PRO A 205 10.09 -1.98 -12.63
C PRO A 205 10.35 -1.03 -13.81
N ALA A 206 9.41 -0.98 -14.75
CA ALA A 206 9.47 0.06 -15.77
C ALA A 206 9.35 1.42 -15.08
N ALA A 207 10.22 2.37 -15.45
CA ALA A 207 10.15 3.71 -14.90
C ALA A 207 8.77 4.34 -15.20
N ILE A 208 8.15 4.93 -14.18
CA ILE A 208 6.90 5.67 -14.35
C ILE A 208 7.25 7.05 -14.89
N ALA A 209 6.81 7.36 -16.10
CA ALA A 209 7.03 8.67 -16.69
C ALA A 209 6.27 9.75 -15.92
N LEU A 210 6.91 10.90 -15.64
CA LEU A 210 6.28 11.99 -14.88
C LEU A 210 5.17 12.72 -15.65
N PRO A 211 5.25 12.94 -16.98
CA PRO A 211 4.20 13.64 -17.71
C PRO A 211 2.84 12.95 -17.62
N ARG A 212 1.76 13.76 -17.67
CA ARG A 212 0.38 13.24 -17.73
C ARG A 212 0.22 12.32 -18.95
N GLN A 213 -0.50 11.23 -18.78
CA GLN A 213 -0.85 10.34 -19.89
C GLN A 213 -1.88 10.97 -20.82
N SER A 214 -2.75 11.83 -20.28
CA SER A 214 -3.70 12.62 -21.04
C SER A 214 -3.60 14.10 -20.65
N PRO A 215 -3.50 15.03 -21.61
CA PRO A 215 -3.36 16.46 -21.30
C PRO A 215 -4.54 17.06 -20.51
N GLY A 216 -5.71 16.40 -20.54
CA GLY A 216 -6.91 16.86 -19.84
C GLY A 216 -7.04 16.29 -18.42
N ASP A 217 -6.13 15.43 -17.98
CA ASP A 217 -6.18 14.88 -16.62
C ASP A 217 -5.89 15.99 -15.60
N LEU A 218 -6.67 15.99 -14.51
CA LEU A 218 -6.45 16.85 -13.35
C LEU A 218 -5.32 16.27 -12.50
N ARG A 219 -4.21 16.97 -12.38
CA ARG A 219 -3.09 16.55 -11.54
C ARG A 219 -3.15 17.17 -10.17
N VAL A 220 -3.15 16.32 -9.14
CA VAL A 220 -3.07 16.71 -7.74
C VAL A 220 -1.75 16.19 -7.17
N THR A 221 -1.05 17.03 -6.41
CA THR A 221 0.15 16.63 -5.65
C THR A 221 -0.05 17.01 -4.19
N THR A 222 0.21 16.07 -3.26
CA THR A 222 0.37 16.37 -1.84
C THR A 222 1.83 16.25 -1.44
N TRP A 223 2.29 17.12 -0.55
CA TRP A 223 3.65 17.09 -0.04
C TRP A 223 3.77 17.83 1.30
N ASN A 224 4.12 17.12 2.34
CA ASN A 224 4.61 17.73 3.58
C ASN A 224 6.00 18.30 3.28
N VAL A 225 6.21 19.60 3.54
CA VAL A 225 7.39 20.36 3.09
C VAL A 225 8.13 21.04 4.25
N VAL A 226 8.35 20.28 5.31
CA VAL A 226 8.90 20.72 6.59
C VAL A 226 10.12 21.66 6.48
N ASP A 227 11.03 21.42 5.53
CA ASP A 227 12.25 22.20 5.35
C ASP A 227 12.10 23.38 4.37
N LEU A 228 10.95 23.54 3.70
CA LEU A 228 10.69 24.64 2.77
C LEU A 228 10.28 25.92 3.52
N ASP A 229 9.48 25.79 4.58
CA ASP A 229 9.08 26.90 5.43
C ASP A 229 10.23 27.34 6.33
N GLN A 230 10.32 28.63 6.65
CA GLN A 230 11.35 29.18 7.51
C GLN A 230 10.74 29.80 8.76
N ASN A 231 11.14 29.35 9.93
CA ASN A 231 10.70 29.89 11.21
C ASN A 231 10.83 31.44 11.24
N GLY A 232 9.70 32.10 11.50
CA GLY A 232 9.63 33.57 11.52
C GLY A 232 9.25 34.21 10.18
N GLY A 233 8.84 33.41 9.22
CA GLY A 233 8.34 33.78 7.88
C GLY A 233 9.42 33.86 6.80
N GLY A 234 8.99 33.64 5.57
CA GLY A 234 9.85 33.52 4.39
C GLY A 234 10.18 32.08 4.03
N TRP A 235 10.89 31.91 2.94
CA TRP A 235 11.20 30.60 2.38
C TRP A 235 12.66 30.24 2.61
N ASN A 236 12.92 28.96 2.91
CA ASN A 236 14.28 28.47 3.08
C ASN A 236 15.04 28.53 1.74
N ALA A 237 16.02 29.43 1.66
CA ALA A 237 16.79 29.65 0.44
C ALA A 237 17.60 28.42 -0.01
N GLY A 238 17.88 27.48 0.88
CA GLY A 238 18.52 26.19 0.56
C GLY A 238 17.56 25.19 -0.08
N ALA A 239 16.32 25.14 0.38
CA ALA A 239 15.29 24.20 -0.07
C ALA A 239 14.53 24.72 -1.31
N THR A 240 14.31 26.04 -1.42
CA THR A 240 13.53 26.66 -2.50
C THR A 240 13.95 26.22 -3.92
N PRO A 241 15.25 26.18 -4.30
CA PRO A 241 15.63 25.73 -5.64
C PRO A 241 15.34 24.24 -5.91
N SER A 242 15.35 23.41 -4.88
CA SER A 242 15.00 22.01 -4.98
C SER A 242 13.49 21.84 -5.13
N ALA A 243 12.70 22.56 -4.36
CA ALA A 243 11.25 22.60 -4.49
C ALA A 243 10.81 23.07 -5.89
N ASP A 244 11.47 24.11 -6.44
CA ASP A 244 11.23 24.60 -7.81
C ASP A 244 11.44 23.48 -8.84
N ARG A 245 12.57 22.77 -8.79
CA ARG A 245 12.83 21.66 -9.75
C ARG A 245 11.82 20.54 -9.62
N VAL A 246 11.49 20.14 -8.38
CA VAL A 246 10.51 19.07 -8.13
C VAL A 246 9.14 19.47 -8.66
N LEU A 247 8.63 20.64 -8.30
CA LEU A 247 7.30 21.10 -8.70
C LEU A 247 7.23 21.40 -10.21
N SER A 248 8.31 21.92 -10.81
CA SER A 248 8.40 22.11 -12.27
C SER A 248 8.38 20.78 -13.02
N ALA A 249 9.01 19.72 -12.49
CA ALA A 249 8.97 18.38 -13.09
C ALA A 249 7.60 17.71 -12.94
N LEU A 250 6.89 17.96 -11.84
CA LEU A 250 5.56 17.42 -11.57
C LEU A 250 4.44 18.16 -12.32
N ASP A 251 4.54 19.48 -12.49
CA ASP A 251 3.56 20.37 -13.11
C ASP A 251 2.12 20.12 -12.62
N PRO A 252 1.84 20.29 -11.31
CA PRO A 252 0.52 20.04 -10.73
C PRO A 252 -0.48 21.15 -11.07
N ASP A 253 -1.77 20.79 -11.06
CA ASP A 253 -2.88 21.75 -11.14
C ASP A 253 -3.37 22.14 -9.74
N VAL A 254 -3.25 21.21 -8.79
CA VAL A 254 -3.63 21.39 -7.39
C VAL A 254 -2.52 20.85 -6.50
N LEU A 255 -2.14 21.63 -5.50
CA LEU A 255 -1.14 21.30 -4.48
C LEU A 255 -1.80 21.29 -3.11
N CYS A 256 -1.49 20.30 -2.30
CA CYS A 256 -1.84 20.23 -0.89
C CYS A 256 -0.53 20.13 -0.08
N PHE A 257 -0.16 21.20 0.58
CA PHE A 257 1.03 21.25 1.42
C PHE A 257 0.69 21.08 2.90
N GLN A 258 1.58 20.47 3.64
CA GLN A 258 1.59 20.40 5.10
C GLN A 258 2.90 20.98 5.63
N GLU A 259 2.88 21.37 6.89
CA GLU A 259 4.01 21.99 7.62
C GLU A 259 4.46 23.35 7.08
N ILE A 260 3.54 24.15 6.56
CA ILE A 260 3.79 25.58 6.28
C ILE A 260 3.21 26.41 7.44
N TYR A 261 3.99 26.63 8.48
CA TYR A 261 3.52 27.27 9.72
C TYR A 261 3.60 28.80 9.71
N ASP A 262 4.63 29.36 9.05
CA ASP A 262 4.98 30.77 9.16
C ASP A 262 4.70 31.59 7.88
N ASN A 263 4.30 30.91 6.79
CA ASN A 263 3.92 31.55 5.53
C ASN A 263 2.42 31.43 5.26
N SER A 264 1.81 32.51 4.77
CA SER A 264 0.38 32.53 4.43
C SER A 264 0.08 31.84 3.09
N ALA A 265 -1.20 31.50 2.88
CA ALA A 265 -1.69 31.02 1.58
C ALA A 265 -1.31 31.97 0.43
N ALA A 266 -1.38 33.27 0.63
CA ALA A 266 -1.01 34.27 -0.37
C ALA A 266 0.49 34.24 -0.69
N ALA A 267 1.35 34.09 0.32
CA ALA A 267 2.79 33.94 0.13
C ALA A 267 3.13 32.63 -0.60
N THR A 268 2.44 31.54 -0.25
CA THR A 268 2.60 30.25 -0.91
C THR A 268 2.16 30.28 -2.38
N ALA A 269 1.00 30.90 -2.68
CA ALA A 269 0.57 31.10 -4.06
C ALA A 269 1.59 31.92 -4.87
N ALA A 270 2.18 32.96 -4.26
CA ALA A 270 3.20 33.77 -4.92
C ALA A 270 4.52 32.99 -5.17
N LEU A 271 4.91 32.10 -4.26
CA LEU A 271 6.04 31.18 -4.47
C LEU A 271 5.76 30.23 -5.65
N ILE A 272 4.58 29.62 -5.68
CA ILE A 272 4.18 28.70 -6.76
C ILE A 272 4.06 29.41 -8.11
N GLU A 273 3.55 30.65 -8.14
CA GLU A 273 3.55 31.49 -9.33
C GLU A 273 4.98 31.74 -9.87
N GLY A 274 5.96 31.82 -8.96
CA GLY A 274 7.37 31.95 -9.32
C GLY A 274 7.94 30.67 -9.97
N PHE A 275 7.52 29.51 -9.52
CA PHE A 275 7.95 28.19 -10.04
C PHE A 275 7.19 27.78 -11.31
N LEU A 276 5.89 28.00 -11.31
CA LEU A 276 4.92 27.55 -12.32
C LEU A 276 4.07 28.74 -12.78
N PRO A 277 4.62 29.64 -13.61
CA PRO A 277 3.93 30.86 -14.00
C PRO A 277 2.59 30.57 -14.68
N SER A 278 1.57 31.33 -14.27
CA SER A 278 0.23 31.27 -14.85
C SER A 278 0.20 31.80 -16.27
N GLY A 279 -0.67 31.26 -17.11
CA GLY A 279 -0.96 31.79 -18.42
C GLY A 279 -1.79 33.08 -18.38
N PRO A 280 -1.95 33.79 -19.52
CA PRO A 280 -2.76 35.00 -19.59
C PRO A 280 -4.22 34.76 -19.15
N GLY A 281 -4.63 35.40 -18.06
CA GLY A 281 -5.97 35.27 -17.47
C GLY A 281 -6.14 34.11 -16.51
N GLU A 282 -5.09 33.39 -16.21
CA GLU A 282 -5.01 32.38 -15.17
C GLU A 282 -4.40 32.96 -13.88
N ALA A 283 -4.55 32.27 -12.78
CA ALA A 283 -3.97 32.64 -11.51
C ALA A 283 -3.92 31.43 -10.57
N TRP A 284 -3.01 31.44 -9.61
CA TRP A 284 -3.03 30.52 -8.50
C TRP A 284 -3.92 31.04 -7.37
N TYR A 285 -4.86 30.23 -6.94
CA TYR A 285 -5.73 30.45 -5.78
C TYR A 285 -5.22 29.63 -4.62
N ALA A 286 -5.19 30.19 -3.41
CA ALA A 286 -4.76 29.45 -2.24
C ALA A 286 -5.69 29.65 -1.05
N ARG A 287 -5.77 28.65 -0.19
CA ARG A 287 -6.48 28.64 1.11
C ARG A 287 -5.64 27.95 2.14
N GLU A 288 -5.79 28.38 3.39
CA GLU A 288 -5.03 27.84 4.52
C GLU A 288 -5.95 27.51 5.71
N ASN A 289 -5.56 26.53 6.46
CA ASN A 289 -5.99 26.28 7.83
C ASN A 289 -4.76 25.82 8.62
N SER A 290 -4.23 26.69 9.51
CA SER A 290 -2.96 26.47 10.20
C SER A 290 -1.82 26.20 9.20
N ASP A 291 -1.19 25.05 9.27
CA ASP A 291 -0.05 24.61 8.46
C ASP A 291 -0.43 23.86 7.17
N VAL A 292 -1.73 23.63 6.96
CA VAL A 292 -2.24 23.00 5.73
C VAL A 292 -2.61 24.09 4.73
N ILE A 293 -1.96 24.07 3.56
CA ILE A 293 -2.23 25.03 2.49
C ILE A 293 -2.57 24.31 1.19
N VAL A 294 -3.75 24.60 0.64
CA VAL A 294 -4.14 24.15 -0.69
C VAL A 294 -3.95 25.29 -1.70
N VAL A 295 -3.18 25.01 -2.76
CA VAL A 295 -2.93 25.93 -3.87
C VAL A 295 -3.46 25.33 -5.15
N SER A 296 -4.21 26.08 -5.96
CA SER A 296 -4.95 25.55 -7.11
C SER A 296 -4.94 26.53 -8.29
N ARG A 297 -4.83 26.02 -9.51
CA ARG A 297 -5.11 26.78 -10.74
C ARG A 297 -6.61 27.04 -10.93
N PHE A 298 -7.47 26.33 -10.19
CA PHE A 298 -8.92 26.47 -10.29
C PHE A 298 -9.47 27.37 -9.21
N PRO A 299 -10.53 28.17 -9.50
CA PRO A 299 -11.19 29.01 -8.52
C PRO A 299 -11.73 28.21 -7.32
N VAL A 300 -11.57 28.77 -6.12
CA VAL A 300 -12.15 28.23 -4.89
C VAL A 300 -13.58 28.71 -4.74
N LEU A 301 -14.54 27.78 -4.75
CA LEU A 301 -15.97 28.04 -4.58
C LEU A 301 -16.42 28.03 -3.12
N GLY A 302 -15.70 27.33 -2.24
CA GLY A 302 -16.00 27.22 -0.81
C GLY A 302 -14.78 26.77 -0.03
N GLN A 303 -14.78 27.09 1.27
CA GLN A 303 -13.76 26.68 2.24
C GLN A 303 -14.42 26.37 3.57
N TRP A 304 -13.96 25.30 4.23
CA TRP A 304 -14.36 24.92 5.57
C TRP A 304 -13.15 24.45 6.38
N ASN A 305 -13.00 25.00 7.56
CA ASN A 305 -11.99 24.55 8.51
C ASN A 305 -12.58 23.38 9.31
N LEU A 306 -11.93 22.23 9.27
CA LEU A 306 -12.34 21.02 9.99
C LEU A 306 -11.57 20.92 11.31
N ASP A 307 -11.73 21.96 12.14
CA ASP A 307 -11.02 22.10 13.41
C ASP A 307 -11.63 21.23 14.51
N GLY A 308 -10.79 20.64 15.34
CA GLY A 308 -11.17 19.93 16.54
C GLY A 308 -10.77 20.61 17.84
N ALA A 309 -11.25 20.07 18.94
CA ALA A 309 -10.98 20.61 20.28
C ALA A 309 -9.51 20.46 20.71
N ALA A 310 -8.75 19.57 20.07
CA ALA A 310 -7.38 19.24 20.40
C ALA A 310 -6.34 20.02 19.58
N GLY A 311 -6.79 20.88 18.64
CA GLY A 311 -5.89 21.70 17.79
C GLY A 311 -5.52 21.03 16.48
N ASP A 312 -6.31 20.06 16.03
CA ASP A 312 -6.30 19.53 14.66
C ASP A 312 -6.84 20.58 13.69
N HIS A 313 -6.22 20.71 12.53
CA HIS A 313 -6.47 21.77 11.57
C HIS A 313 -6.54 21.28 10.13
N ASN A 314 -7.58 20.49 9.80
CA ASN A 314 -7.76 20.03 8.43
C ASN A 314 -8.55 21.05 7.60
N LEU A 315 -8.28 21.11 6.30
CA LEU A 315 -8.82 22.12 5.40
C LEU A 315 -9.64 21.49 4.29
N ALA A 316 -10.94 21.77 4.22
CA ALA A 316 -11.74 21.39 3.07
C ALA A 316 -11.90 22.59 2.11
N VAL A 317 -11.69 22.36 0.81
CA VAL A 317 -11.91 23.34 -0.25
C VAL A 317 -12.74 22.73 -1.40
N LEU A 318 -13.70 23.50 -1.89
CA LEU A 318 -14.44 23.15 -3.11
C LEU A 318 -13.84 23.93 -4.29
N LEU A 319 -13.30 23.21 -5.26
CA LEU A 319 -12.66 23.77 -6.46
C LEU A 319 -13.54 23.62 -7.70
N ASP A 320 -13.51 24.63 -8.57
CA ASP A 320 -14.20 24.59 -9.86
C ASP A 320 -13.34 23.92 -10.94
N THR A 321 -13.24 22.62 -10.87
CA THR A 321 -12.48 21.77 -11.81
C THR A 321 -13.31 21.29 -13.01
N GLN A 322 -14.52 21.87 -13.22
CA GLN A 322 -15.44 21.42 -14.28
C GLN A 322 -14.85 21.52 -15.68
N ALA A 323 -13.98 22.51 -15.94
CA ALA A 323 -13.34 22.64 -17.23
C ALA A 323 -12.31 21.53 -17.52
N ALA A 324 -11.70 20.94 -16.48
CA ALA A 324 -10.71 19.88 -16.60
C ALA A 324 -11.38 18.49 -16.64
N ILE A 325 -12.15 18.15 -15.61
CA ILE A 325 -12.70 16.79 -15.42
C ILE A 325 -14.24 16.73 -15.46
N GLY A 326 -14.94 17.78 -15.94
CA GLY A 326 -16.40 17.79 -15.99
C GLY A 326 -17.10 17.82 -14.63
N ARG A 327 -16.35 17.86 -13.54
CA ARG A 327 -16.81 17.76 -12.15
C ARG A 327 -16.16 18.81 -11.27
N ARG A 328 -16.79 19.13 -10.12
CA ARG A 328 -16.13 19.85 -9.05
C ARG A 328 -15.29 18.90 -8.20
N LEU A 329 -14.28 19.44 -7.53
CA LEU A 329 -13.46 18.71 -6.56
C LEU A 329 -13.68 19.30 -5.17
N LEU A 330 -14.19 18.48 -4.23
CA LEU A 330 -14.13 18.74 -2.79
C LEU A 330 -12.89 18.04 -2.25
N LEU A 331 -11.83 18.81 -2.02
CA LEU A 331 -10.58 18.33 -1.48
C LEU A 331 -10.51 18.62 0.01
N VAL A 332 -10.23 17.60 0.81
CA VAL A 332 -9.83 17.74 2.22
C VAL A 332 -8.32 17.55 2.28
N GLY A 333 -7.60 18.66 2.47
CA GLY A 333 -6.18 18.66 2.80
C GLY A 333 -6.02 18.40 4.28
N ALA A 334 -5.20 17.43 4.64
CA ALA A 334 -5.08 16.95 6.01
C ALA A 334 -3.62 16.87 6.47
N HIS A 335 -3.41 17.20 7.74
CA HIS A 335 -2.21 16.92 8.49
C HIS A 335 -2.64 16.43 9.88
N PHE A 336 -2.71 15.09 10.02
CA PHE A 336 -3.21 14.46 11.24
C PHE A 336 -2.17 14.44 12.36
N PHE A 337 -2.65 14.24 13.58
CA PHE A 337 -1.78 14.09 14.73
C PHE A 337 -0.75 12.97 14.53
N CYS A 338 0.51 13.28 14.76
CA CYS A 338 1.59 12.31 14.67
C CYS A 338 1.63 11.34 15.85
N CYS A 339 2.51 10.39 15.75
CA CYS A 339 3.05 9.60 16.85
C CYS A 339 1.97 8.67 17.48
N THR A 340 1.81 8.70 18.82
CA THR A 340 0.92 7.78 19.55
C THR A 340 -0.49 8.35 19.79
N ASN A 341 -0.90 9.39 19.05
CA ASN A 341 -2.22 10.01 19.24
C ASN A 341 -3.31 9.37 18.36
N ASP A 342 -3.52 8.05 18.54
CA ASP A 342 -4.53 7.31 17.78
C ASP A 342 -5.95 7.88 17.95
N ALA A 343 -6.32 8.23 19.17
CA ALA A 343 -7.64 8.81 19.44
C ALA A 343 -7.86 10.17 18.78
N GLY A 344 -6.80 10.97 18.65
CA GLY A 344 -6.84 12.24 17.90
C GLY A 344 -7.08 11.99 16.42
N ARG A 345 -6.29 11.11 15.81
CA ARG A 345 -6.45 10.73 14.39
C ARG A 345 -7.84 10.14 14.09
N GLU A 346 -8.35 9.29 14.98
CA GLU A 346 -9.71 8.74 14.82
C GLU A 346 -10.77 9.84 14.82
N ALA A 347 -10.69 10.81 15.74
CA ALA A 347 -11.60 11.94 15.78
C ALA A 347 -11.50 12.84 14.52
N GLU A 348 -10.33 12.93 13.89
CA GLU A 348 -10.14 13.61 12.60
C GLU A 348 -10.82 12.84 11.47
N CYS A 349 -10.68 11.51 11.44
CA CYS A 349 -11.35 10.64 10.47
C CYS A 349 -12.88 10.72 10.58
N ASP A 350 -13.42 10.57 11.79
CA ASP A 350 -14.86 10.69 12.09
C ASP A 350 -15.41 12.04 11.62
N ARG A 351 -14.71 13.13 11.89
CA ARG A 351 -15.10 14.49 11.48
C ARG A 351 -15.14 14.62 9.96
N ILE A 352 -14.16 14.09 9.24
CA ILE A 352 -14.12 14.12 7.78
C ILE A 352 -15.30 13.32 7.21
N MET A 353 -15.58 12.15 7.76
CA MET A 353 -16.72 11.33 7.31
C MET A 353 -18.06 11.99 7.60
N SER A 354 -18.24 12.56 8.77
CA SER A 354 -19.43 13.37 9.11
C SER A 354 -19.60 14.55 8.14
N PHE A 355 -18.50 15.25 7.80
CA PHE A 355 -18.48 16.33 6.83
C PHE A 355 -18.92 15.86 5.42
N PHE A 356 -18.43 14.71 4.95
CA PHE A 356 -18.88 14.14 3.67
C PHE A 356 -20.34 13.70 3.69
N GLY A 357 -20.81 13.18 4.82
CA GLY A 357 -22.23 12.85 5.01
C GLY A 357 -23.14 14.08 4.86
N ASP A 358 -22.76 15.19 5.49
CA ASP A 358 -23.48 16.47 5.36
C ASP A 358 -23.40 17.01 3.92
N ALA A 359 -22.22 17.01 3.31
CA ALA A 359 -21.99 17.51 1.95
C ALA A 359 -22.83 16.78 0.88
N LYS A 360 -23.16 15.51 1.11
CA LYS A 360 -24.01 14.68 0.24
C LYS A 360 -25.51 14.86 0.53
N THR A 361 -25.87 15.45 1.67
CA THR A 361 -27.26 15.57 2.13
C THR A 361 -27.85 16.90 1.65
N PRO A 362 -28.83 16.92 0.73
CA PRO A 362 -29.43 18.17 0.25
C PRO A 362 -30.05 18.99 1.39
N GLY A 363 -29.64 20.27 1.47
CA GLY A 363 -30.12 21.20 2.51
C GLY A 363 -29.39 21.08 3.85
N GLY A 364 -28.26 20.39 3.90
CA GLY A 364 -27.34 20.39 5.01
C GLY A 364 -26.61 21.72 5.21
N ALA A 365 -25.68 21.80 6.15
CA ALA A 365 -24.82 22.97 6.33
C ALA A 365 -23.88 23.18 5.14
N ILE A 366 -23.53 22.08 4.47
CA ILE A 366 -22.74 22.02 3.25
C ILE A 366 -23.54 21.24 2.22
N ASP A 367 -23.70 21.81 1.03
CA ASP A 367 -24.44 21.19 -0.06
C ASP A 367 -23.61 21.29 -1.34
N VAL A 368 -23.14 20.15 -1.84
CA VAL A 368 -22.37 20.07 -3.07
C VAL A 368 -23.15 19.30 -4.16
N PRO A 369 -22.97 19.64 -5.43
CA PRO A 369 -23.63 18.91 -6.50
C PRO A 369 -23.32 17.42 -6.47
N ALA A 370 -24.35 16.60 -6.72
CA ALA A 370 -24.16 15.15 -6.85
C ALA A 370 -23.09 14.81 -7.90
N GLY A 371 -22.24 13.87 -7.58
CA GLY A 371 -21.08 13.50 -8.41
C GLY A 371 -19.93 14.50 -8.35
N THR A 372 -19.84 15.36 -7.34
CA THR A 372 -18.62 16.08 -6.98
C THR A 372 -17.55 15.05 -6.60
N MET A 373 -16.33 15.17 -7.14
CA MET A 373 -15.21 14.33 -6.72
C MET A 373 -14.88 14.64 -5.26
N PHE A 374 -14.84 13.63 -4.40
CA PHE A 374 -14.30 13.74 -3.04
C PHE A 374 -12.87 13.21 -3.02
N LEU A 375 -12.00 13.93 -2.32
CA LEU A 375 -10.60 13.58 -2.17
C LEU A 375 -10.10 13.97 -0.78
N VAL A 376 -9.64 13.00 0.01
CA VAL A 376 -8.83 13.26 1.20
C VAL A 376 -7.38 13.02 0.83
N THR A 377 -6.52 14.00 1.10
CA THR A 377 -5.09 13.90 0.78
C THR A 377 -4.25 14.71 1.75
N GLY A 378 -3.03 14.28 1.98
CA GLY A 378 -2.09 14.93 2.90
C GLY A 378 -1.32 13.91 3.70
N ASP A 379 -0.59 14.40 4.69
CA ASP A 379 0.05 13.60 5.72
C ASP A 379 -0.98 13.18 6.77
N LEU A 380 -1.50 11.97 6.62
CA LEU A 380 -2.50 11.41 7.54
C LEU A 380 -1.86 10.76 8.77
N ASN A 381 -0.53 10.67 8.83
CA ASN A 381 0.20 10.10 9.95
C ASN A 381 -0.33 8.74 10.44
N LEU A 382 -0.84 7.89 9.51
CA LEU A 382 -1.44 6.60 9.84
C LEU A 382 -0.35 5.59 10.21
N VAL A 383 0.05 5.63 11.47
CA VAL A 383 1.12 4.79 12.05
C VAL A 383 0.63 3.95 13.25
N GLY A 384 -0.65 4.04 13.60
CA GLY A 384 -1.28 3.35 14.73
C GLY A 384 -2.40 2.40 14.29
N ASP A 385 -3.59 2.61 14.84
CA ASP A 385 -4.74 1.74 14.63
C ASP A 385 -5.23 1.75 13.17
N SER A 386 -5.42 0.59 12.57
CA SER A 386 -5.99 0.41 11.23
C SER A 386 -7.43 0.92 11.10
N GLN A 387 -8.14 1.10 12.21
CA GLN A 387 -9.51 1.65 12.23
C GLN A 387 -9.57 3.03 11.56
N GLN A 388 -8.57 3.88 11.77
CA GLN A 388 -8.50 5.23 11.18
C GLN A 388 -8.61 5.20 9.64
N LEU A 389 -7.84 4.31 9.00
CA LEU A 389 -7.95 4.11 7.54
C LEU A 389 -9.30 3.49 7.15
N ARG A 390 -9.81 2.57 7.94
CA ARG A 390 -11.13 1.94 7.70
C ARG A 390 -12.24 2.99 7.77
N THR A 391 -12.22 3.88 8.77
CA THR A 391 -13.18 4.98 8.90
C THR A 391 -13.17 5.85 7.64
N LEU A 392 -11.99 6.28 7.17
CA LEU A 392 -11.86 7.10 5.95
C LEU A 392 -12.36 6.38 4.69
N LEU A 393 -12.14 5.07 4.59
CA LEU A 393 -12.56 4.32 3.40
C LEU A 393 -14.05 3.98 3.42
N THR A 394 -14.58 3.56 4.58
CA THR A 394 -15.91 2.96 4.65
C THR A 394 -16.97 3.88 5.25
N GLY A 395 -16.55 4.94 5.96
CA GLY A 395 -17.43 5.82 6.72
C GLY A 395 -17.96 5.21 8.01
N ASP A 396 -17.26 4.21 8.56
CA ASP A 396 -17.50 3.57 9.87
C ASP A 396 -17.05 4.53 10.98
N ILE A 397 -17.97 5.42 11.41
CA ILE A 397 -17.73 6.45 12.41
C ILE A 397 -17.67 5.82 13.80
N VAL A 398 -16.54 5.97 14.49
CA VAL A 398 -16.34 5.34 15.81
C VAL A 398 -17.05 6.09 16.93
N ASP A 399 -16.99 7.41 16.95
CA ASP A 399 -17.73 8.25 17.91
C ASP A 399 -19.03 8.81 17.31
N GLU A 400 -19.99 7.93 17.07
CA GLU A 400 -21.31 8.32 16.55
C GLU A 400 -22.05 9.33 17.46
N ALA A 401 -21.74 9.35 18.75
CA ALA A 401 -22.38 10.29 19.69
C ALA A 401 -21.97 11.73 19.40
N THR A 402 -20.75 11.96 18.93
CA THR A 402 -20.21 13.28 18.60
C THR A 402 -20.40 13.62 17.11
N PHE A 403 -20.15 12.66 16.21
CA PHE A 403 -20.04 12.91 14.78
C PHE A 403 -21.24 12.40 13.96
N GLY A 404 -22.20 11.73 14.60
CA GLY A 404 -23.36 11.15 13.94
C GLY A 404 -23.13 9.72 13.46
N PRO A 405 -24.13 9.10 12.85
CA PRO A 405 -24.07 7.70 12.43
C PRO A 405 -23.14 7.52 11.23
N ASP A 406 -22.79 6.27 10.96
CA ASP A 406 -22.04 5.84 9.78
C ASP A 406 -22.59 6.46 8.48
N VAL A 407 -21.66 6.75 7.58
CA VAL A 407 -21.98 7.32 6.26
C VAL A 407 -21.44 6.42 5.16
N ALA A 408 -22.15 6.27 4.06
CA ALA A 408 -21.57 5.71 2.84
C ALA A 408 -20.83 6.84 2.11
N PRO A 409 -19.48 6.89 2.14
CA PRO A 409 -18.76 8.09 1.74
C PRO A 409 -18.77 8.34 0.23
N ASP A 410 -18.75 7.30 -0.62
CA ASP A 410 -18.86 7.47 -2.07
C ASP A 410 -20.32 7.68 -2.54
N TRP A 411 -20.49 8.21 -3.75
CA TRP A 411 -21.79 8.57 -4.33
C TRP A 411 -22.66 7.37 -4.69
N ASP A 412 -22.07 6.23 -5.00
CA ASP A 412 -22.79 4.98 -5.30
C ASP A 412 -23.04 4.11 -4.05
N GLY A 413 -22.62 4.59 -2.88
CA GLY A 413 -22.76 3.90 -1.60
C GLY A 413 -21.65 2.86 -1.33
N SER A 414 -20.61 2.82 -2.15
CA SER A 414 -19.41 2.02 -1.91
C SER A 414 -18.42 2.75 -0.98
N PRO A 415 -17.39 2.06 -0.46
CA PRO A 415 -16.22 2.69 0.12
C PRO A 415 -15.51 3.63 -0.86
N LEU A 416 -14.77 4.62 -0.35
CA LEU A 416 -13.78 5.36 -1.13
C LEU A 416 -12.61 4.44 -1.51
N ALA A 417 -11.91 4.79 -2.58
CA ALA A 417 -10.72 4.06 -3.01
C ALA A 417 -9.46 4.64 -2.36
N ASP A 418 -8.58 3.75 -1.89
CA ASP A 418 -7.22 4.07 -1.48
C ASP A 418 -6.27 3.94 -2.67
N LEU A 419 -5.64 5.04 -3.11
CA LEU A 419 -4.71 5.05 -4.22
C LEU A 419 -3.28 4.80 -3.72
N VAL A 420 -2.84 3.57 -3.76
CA VAL A 420 -1.46 3.22 -3.43
C VAL A 420 -0.57 3.42 -4.64
N SER A 421 0.46 4.25 -4.47
CA SER A 421 1.43 4.56 -5.52
C SER A 421 2.80 4.01 -5.18
N SER A 422 3.55 3.59 -6.18
CA SER A 422 4.96 3.24 -6.01
C SER A 422 5.89 4.37 -6.41
N GLN A 423 7.12 4.31 -5.97
CA GLN A 423 8.17 5.20 -6.46
C GLN A 423 8.42 4.97 -7.96
N THR A 424 8.88 6.01 -8.65
CA THR A 424 9.00 6.03 -10.12
C THR A 424 9.85 4.91 -10.70
N GLU A 425 10.86 4.43 -9.99
CA GLU A 425 11.78 3.38 -10.44
C GLU A 425 11.97 2.25 -9.40
N ARG A 426 11.15 2.22 -8.33
CA ARG A 426 11.23 1.23 -7.25
C ARG A 426 9.86 0.64 -6.91
N ARG A 427 9.88 -0.57 -6.36
CA ARG A 427 8.69 -1.29 -5.88
C ARG A 427 8.37 -0.96 -4.41
N PHE A 428 8.45 0.32 -4.04
CA PHE A 428 8.21 0.78 -2.67
C PHE A 428 7.12 1.85 -2.64
N ALA A 429 6.17 1.72 -1.73
CA ALA A 429 5.05 2.65 -1.56
C ALA A 429 5.18 3.54 -0.30
N TYR A 430 6.33 3.54 0.37
CA TYR A 430 6.52 4.46 1.50
C TYR A 430 6.61 5.90 1.02
N THR A 431 6.00 6.81 1.78
CA THR A 431 5.94 8.25 1.50
C THR A 431 6.75 9.09 2.47
N TRP A 432 7.20 8.49 3.57
CA TRP A 432 8.06 9.10 4.58
C TRP A 432 9.29 8.24 4.86
N ARG A 433 10.44 8.89 5.05
CA ARG A 433 11.69 8.22 5.38
C ARG A 433 12.62 9.16 6.15
N ASN A 434 12.99 8.76 7.34
CA ASN A 434 14.01 9.45 8.14
C ASN A 434 15.12 8.46 8.55
N ASP A 435 16.25 8.49 7.85
CA ASP A 435 17.37 7.57 8.07
C ASP A 435 18.06 7.78 9.43
N PHE A 436 17.86 8.94 10.07
CA PHE A 436 18.38 9.23 11.40
C PHE A 436 17.40 8.87 12.53
N GLY A 437 16.18 8.49 12.17
CA GLY A 437 15.13 8.07 13.09
C GLY A 437 15.18 6.57 13.40
N SER A 438 14.41 6.16 14.41
CA SER A 438 14.28 4.75 14.76
C SER A 438 13.17 4.03 13.98
N TYR A 439 12.20 4.76 13.42
CA TYR A 439 11.10 4.19 12.65
C TYR A 439 11.57 3.86 11.23
N ALA A 440 11.16 2.69 10.75
CA ALA A 440 11.34 2.34 9.35
C ALA A 440 10.48 3.24 8.46
N PRO A 441 10.90 3.46 7.18
CA PRO A 441 10.07 4.18 6.22
C PRO A 441 8.64 3.65 6.17
N GLY A 442 7.67 4.58 6.15
CA GLY A 442 6.26 4.27 6.22
C GLY A 442 5.43 5.02 5.19
N ARG A 443 4.20 4.59 4.99
CA ARG A 443 3.22 5.26 4.14
C ARG A 443 2.35 6.17 5.03
N LEU A 444 2.61 7.47 5.00
CA LEU A 444 1.94 8.48 5.82
C LEU A 444 1.07 9.42 4.98
N ASP A 445 1.43 9.62 3.70
CA ASP A 445 0.72 10.49 2.78
C ASP A 445 -0.21 9.68 1.88
N PHE A 446 -1.47 10.11 1.79
CA PHE A 446 -2.53 9.34 1.15
C PHE A 446 -3.28 10.11 0.07
N PHE A 447 -3.87 9.38 -0.86
CA PHE A 447 -4.96 9.79 -1.73
C PHE A 447 -6.14 8.84 -1.51
N ILE A 448 -7.21 9.33 -0.89
CA ILE A 448 -8.46 8.57 -0.67
C ILE A 448 -9.56 9.31 -1.43
N TYR A 449 -10.17 8.67 -2.43
CA TYR A 449 -11.02 9.38 -3.38
C TYR A 449 -12.27 8.61 -3.79
N SER A 450 -13.28 9.34 -4.29
CA SER A 450 -14.52 8.77 -4.83
C SER A 450 -14.31 8.17 -6.22
N ASP A 451 -14.04 6.86 -6.27
CA ASP A 451 -13.77 6.14 -7.53
C ASP A 451 -15.04 5.84 -8.34
N SER A 452 -16.22 6.05 -7.76
CA SER A 452 -17.48 6.06 -8.50
C SER A 452 -17.62 7.26 -9.46
N VAL A 453 -16.84 8.33 -9.22
CA VAL A 453 -16.95 9.62 -9.91
C VAL A 453 -15.80 9.85 -10.89
N VAL A 454 -14.58 9.50 -10.49
CA VAL A 454 -13.36 9.68 -11.29
C VAL A 454 -12.56 8.39 -11.37
N THR A 455 -11.70 8.32 -12.37
CA THR A 455 -10.69 7.25 -12.51
C THR A 455 -9.31 7.86 -12.31
N ALA A 456 -8.47 7.21 -11.50
CA ALA A 456 -7.06 7.56 -11.40
C ALA A 456 -6.33 7.21 -12.70
N GLY A 457 -5.50 8.14 -13.17
CA GLY A 457 -4.60 7.97 -14.30
C GLY A 457 -3.18 7.66 -13.84
N ASN A 458 -2.19 8.44 -14.33
CA ASN A 458 -0.81 8.31 -13.87
C ASN A 458 -0.70 8.71 -12.40
N HIS A 459 -0.06 7.88 -11.58
CA HIS A 459 0.17 8.17 -10.16
C HIS A 459 1.50 7.57 -9.71
N PHE A 460 2.22 8.27 -8.86
CA PHE A 460 3.56 7.87 -8.41
C PHE A 460 4.03 8.67 -7.20
N LEU A 461 5.10 8.17 -6.59
CA LEU A 461 5.89 8.84 -5.57
C LEU A 461 7.21 9.28 -6.21
N LEU A 462 7.52 10.57 -6.17
CA LEU A 462 8.77 11.09 -6.73
C LEU A 462 9.86 11.11 -5.66
N TYR A 463 10.66 10.05 -5.57
CA TYR A 463 11.78 9.98 -4.62
C TYR A 463 13.11 10.06 -5.34
N THR A 464 13.65 11.28 -5.46
CA THR A 464 14.86 11.58 -6.26
C THR A 464 16.13 10.84 -5.84
N PRO A 465 16.37 10.48 -4.55
CA PRO A 465 17.56 9.73 -4.19
C PRO A 465 17.66 8.33 -4.83
N GLU A 466 16.53 7.75 -5.19
CA GLU A 466 16.47 6.39 -5.78
C GLU A 466 16.20 6.39 -7.28
N MET A 467 16.16 7.57 -7.92
CA MET A 467 16.05 7.70 -9.38
C MET A 467 17.40 7.47 -10.06
N SER A 468 17.36 6.89 -11.24
CA SER A 468 18.54 6.77 -12.09
C SER A 468 19.04 8.14 -12.57
N SER A 469 20.34 8.25 -12.83
CA SER A 469 20.91 9.49 -13.36
C SER A 469 20.32 9.91 -14.72
N GLY A 470 19.81 8.96 -15.51
CA GLY A 470 19.13 9.19 -16.77
C GLY A 470 17.78 9.86 -16.56
N GLU A 471 16.96 9.38 -15.64
CA GLU A 471 15.65 9.96 -15.30
C GLU A 471 15.82 11.32 -14.64
N LEU A 472 16.76 11.47 -13.69
CA LEU A 472 17.08 12.77 -13.11
C LEU A 472 17.43 13.81 -14.19
N ALA A 473 18.30 13.46 -15.13
CA ALA A 473 18.67 14.35 -16.22
C ALA A 473 17.51 14.66 -17.17
N THR A 474 16.62 13.69 -17.41
CA THR A 474 15.44 13.85 -18.29
C THR A 474 14.48 14.89 -17.76
N TYR A 475 14.28 14.93 -16.43
CA TYR A 475 13.35 15.85 -15.77
C TYR A 475 14.00 17.07 -15.13
N GLY A 476 15.32 17.24 -15.28
CA GLY A 476 16.07 18.37 -14.72
C GLY A 476 16.20 18.34 -13.20
N LEU A 477 16.10 17.15 -12.61
CA LEU A 477 16.14 16.91 -11.17
C LEU A 477 17.56 16.59 -10.68
N GLN A 478 17.79 16.75 -9.38
CA GLN A 478 19.00 16.34 -8.68
C GLN A 478 18.65 15.26 -7.64
N ALA A 479 19.60 14.37 -7.36
CA ALA A 479 19.37 13.23 -6.46
C ALA A 479 18.92 13.61 -5.04
N ASN A 480 19.29 14.80 -4.57
CA ASN A 480 18.92 15.25 -3.23
C ASN A 480 17.74 16.26 -3.20
N ASP A 481 17.04 16.46 -4.32
CA ASP A 481 16.00 17.51 -4.37
C ASP A 481 14.89 17.27 -3.35
N VAL A 482 14.33 16.06 -3.29
CA VAL A 482 13.25 15.75 -2.34
C VAL A 482 13.78 15.84 -0.90
N THR A 483 14.91 15.21 -0.59
CA THR A 483 15.47 15.19 0.77
C THR A 483 16.04 16.53 1.26
N THR A 484 16.20 17.52 0.38
CA THR A 484 16.55 18.90 0.76
C THR A 484 15.32 19.69 1.19
N VAL A 485 14.13 19.28 0.77
CA VAL A 485 12.85 19.95 1.06
C VAL A 485 12.12 19.27 2.21
N SER A 486 12.21 17.92 2.30
CA SER A 486 11.44 17.16 3.29
C SER A 486 11.97 15.73 3.45
N ASP A 487 11.65 15.10 4.56
CA ASP A 487 11.70 13.66 4.76
C ASP A 487 10.44 12.95 4.24
N HIS A 488 9.43 13.71 3.75
CA HIS A 488 8.30 13.20 2.99
C HIS A 488 8.55 13.22 1.47
N VAL A 489 7.93 12.28 0.79
CA VAL A 489 8.03 12.09 -0.67
C VAL A 489 6.78 12.68 -1.33
N PRO A 490 6.92 13.60 -2.31
CA PRO A 490 5.74 14.12 -3.00
C PRO A 490 4.96 12.98 -3.66
N HIS A 491 3.68 12.91 -3.33
CA HIS A 491 2.72 11.97 -3.90
C HIS A 491 1.88 12.69 -4.96
N THR A 492 1.91 12.20 -6.19
CA THR A 492 1.23 12.81 -7.34
C THR A 492 0.27 11.83 -7.97
N ALA A 493 -0.94 12.30 -8.30
CA ALA A 493 -1.94 11.52 -9.01
C ALA A 493 -2.69 12.36 -10.04
N ASP A 494 -2.96 11.75 -11.18
CA ASP A 494 -3.80 12.28 -12.24
C ASP A 494 -5.21 11.69 -12.13
N PHE A 495 -6.23 12.53 -12.29
CA PHE A 495 -7.62 12.11 -12.26
C PHE A 495 -8.36 12.56 -13.53
N ARG A 496 -9.28 11.73 -14.00
CA ARG A 496 -10.19 12.04 -15.11
C ARG A 496 -11.62 11.68 -14.77
N ASP A 497 -12.56 12.34 -15.42
CA ASP A 497 -13.97 11.99 -15.27
C ASP A 497 -14.16 10.50 -15.57
N ARG A 498 -14.84 9.81 -14.68
CA ARG A 498 -15.36 8.49 -14.98
C ARG A 498 -16.54 8.67 -15.92
N VAL A 499 -16.24 8.82 -17.22
CA VAL A 499 -17.29 8.84 -18.22
C VAL A 499 -18.11 7.58 -18.02
N ALA A 500 -19.39 7.75 -17.71
CA ALA A 500 -20.34 6.66 -17.81
C ALA A 500 -20.42 6.25 -19.29
N THR A 501 -19.36 5.61 -19.77
CA THR A 501 -19.41 4.93 -21.05
C THR A 501 -20.21 3.68 -20.79
N ASP A 502 -21.37 3.58 -21.43
CA ASP A 502 -22.12 2.33 -21.54
C ASP A 502 -21.26 1.18 -22.12
N VAL A 503 -19.95 1.40 -22.33
CA VAL A 503 -19.03 0.43 -22.98
C VAL A 503 -17.55 0.67 -22.59
N GLU A 504 -17.18 0.70 -21.32
CA GLU A 504 -15.79 0.38 -20.98
C GLU A 504 -15.76 -0.97 -20.25
N GLY A 505 -15.15 -1.95 -20.91
CA GLY A 505 -14.79 -3.21 -20.29
C GLY A 505 -13.85 -2.93 -19.10
N PRO A 506 -13.80 -3.83 -18.10
CA PRO A 506 -12.91 -3.68 -16.96
C PRO A 506 -11.48 -3.45 -17.44
N GLU A 507 -10.85 -2.37 -16.98
CA GLU A 507 -9.46 -2.08 -17.31
C GLU A 507 -8.57 -3.13 -16.63
N VAL A 508 -7.86 -3.91 -17.43
CA VAL A 508 -6.79 -4.76 -16.92
C VAL A 508 -5.55 -3.89 -16.94
N ALA A 509 -5.02 -3.56 -15.78
CA ALA A 509 -3.75 -2.87 -15.68
C ALA A 509 -2.69 -3.65 -16.47
N ALA A 510 -2.33 -3.14 -17.64
CA ALA A 510 -1.30 -3.75 -18.47
C ALA A 510 0.05 -3.52 -17.79
N GLY A 511 0.68 -4.59 -17.33
CA GLY A 511 2.11 -4.59 -17.09
C GLY A 511 2.61 -4.68 -15.65
N ARG A 512 1.77 -4.91 -14.63
CA ARG A 512 2.31 -5.32 -13.32
C ARG A 512 2.44 -6.85 -13.27
N PRO A 513 3.65 -7.41 -13.07
CA PRO A 513 3.78 -8.80 -12.66
C PRO A 513 3.04 -8.98 -11.33
N GLY A 514 2.07 -9.90 -11.28
CA GLY A 514 1.22 -10.11 -10.10
C GLY A 514 -0.16 -9.46 -10.17
N SER A 515 -0.41 -8.45 -11.02
CA SER A 515 -1.76 -7.89 -11.21
C SER A 515 -2.70 -8.94 -11.83
N ALA A 516 -3.95 -8.94 -11.40
CA ALA A 516 -4.99 -9.75 -12.01
C ALA A 516 -5.03 -9.47 -13.52
N TRP A 517 -4.59 -10.43 -14.34
CA TRP A 517 -4.57 -10.31 -15.82
C TRP A 517 -5.95 -10.48 -16.44
N ALA A 518 -6.99 -10.58 -15.62
CA ALA A 518 -8.38 -10.57 -16.05
C ALA A 518 -9.25 -9.88 -14.99
N ALA A 519 -10.23 -9.12 -15.45
CA ALA A 519 -11.19 -8.44 -14.59
C ALA A 519 -12.62 -8.69 -15.08
N LEU A 520 -13.62 -8.60 -14.18
CA LEU A 520 -15.02 -8.87 -14.46
C LEU A 520 -15.91 -7.79 -13.82
N ARG A 521 -16.84 -7.25 -14.61
CA ARG A 521 -17.91 -6.36 -14.13
C ARG A 521 -19.23 -6.76 -14.77
N ALA A 522 -20.34 -6.48 -14.07
CA ALA A 522 -21.68 -6.69 -14.61
C ALA A 522 -22.56 -5.48 -14.29
N ALA A 523 -23.38 -5.07 -15.24
CA ALA A 523 -24.42 -4.08 -14.97
C ALA A 523 -25.39 -4.62 -13.91
N SER A 524 -25.78 -3.77 -12.95
CA SER A 524 -26.72 -4.13 -11.87
C SER A 524 -27.44 -2.87 -11.37
N PRO A 525 -28.77 -2.88 -11.19
CA PRO A 525 -29.70 -3.97 -11.52
C PRO A 525 -30.02 -4.08 -13.02
N VAL A 526 -30.41 -5.27 -13.48
CA VAL A 526 -30.82 -5.53 -14.88
C VAL A 526 -32.23 -6.10 -14.93
N ARG A 527 -32.98 -5.80 -16.00
CA ARG A 527 -34.39 -6.24 -16.14
C ARG A 527 -34.55 -7.52 -16.95
N GLU A 528 -33.91 -7.61 -18.11
CA GLU A 528 -34.11 -8.73 -19.03
C GLU A 528 -32.79 -9.36 -19.49
N ARG A 529 -31.75 -8.57 -19.61
CA ARG A 529 -30.42 -9.00 -20.07
C ARG A 529 -29.35 -8.33 -19.24
N ALA A 530 -28.36 -9.10 -18.84
CA ALA A 530 -27.18 -8.59 -18.16
C ALA A 530 -25.98 -8.60 -19.11
N SER A 531 -25.40 -7.43 -19.36
CA SER A 531 -24.10 -7.33 -19.99
C SER A 531 -23.02 -7.57 -18.94
N VAL A 532 -22.18 -8.59 -19.19
CA VAL A 532 -21.06 -8.93 -18.34
C VAL A 532 -19.80 -8.55 -19.11
N HIS A 533 -19.10 -7.55 -18.62
CA HIS A 533 -17.88 -7.01 -19.21
C HIS A 533 -16.68 -7.74 -18.58
N LEU A 534 -15.80 -8.23 -19.41
CA LEU A 534 -14.52 -8.80 -18.97
C LEU A 534 -13.38 -8.19 -19.77
N ALA A 535 -12.26 -7.98 -19.12
CA ALA A 535 -11.03 -7.56 -19.76
C ALA A 535 -9.94 -8.59 -19.49
N LEU A 536 -9.14 -8.85 -20.52
CA LEU A 536 -8.03 -9.80 -20.46
C LEU A 536 -6.74 -9.07 -20.85
N GLY A 537 -5.71 -9.14 -20.00
CA GLY A 537 -4.37 -8.60 -20.29
C GLY A 537 -3.58 -9.45 -21.29
N ARG A 538 -4.06 -10.67 -21.60
CA ARG A 538 -3.47 -11.62 -22.54
C ARG A 538 -4.54 -12.58 -23.09
N ALA A 539 -4.22 -13.26 -24.18
CA ALA A 539 -5.12 -14.25 -24.74
C ALA A 539 -5.38 -15.41 -23.75
N ALA A 540 -6.65 -15.80 -23.60
CA ALA A 540 -7.03 -16.82 -22.64
C ALA A 540 -8.30 -17.56 -23.07
N GLN A 541 -8.42 -18.83 -22.69
CA GLN A 541 -9.71 -19.52 -22.65
C GLN A 541 -10.52 -18.96 -21.48
N ALA A 542 -11.65 -18.29 -21.77
CA ALA A 542 -12.44 -17.60 -20.77
C ALA A 542 -13.94 -17.98 -20.88
N GLN A 543 -14.56 -18.18 -19.71
CA GLN A 543 -16.01 -18.36 -19.58
C GLN A 543 -16.52 -17.64 -18.34
N VAL A 544 -17.77 -17.18 -18.39
CA VAL A 544 -18.45 -16.61 -17.24
C VAL A 544 -19.56 -17.55 -16.79
N GLU A 545 -19.53 -17.92 -15.54
CA GLU A 545 -20.51 -18.78 -14.87
C GLU A 545 -21.42 -17.91 -14.00
N ILE A 546 -22.74 -18.08 -14.12
CA ILE A 546 -23.72 -17.35 -13.30
C ILE A 546 -24.26 -18.30 -12.24
N TYR A 547 -24.13 -17.92 -10.98
CA TYR A 547 -24.59 -18.68 -9.82
C TYR A 547 -25.70 -17.94 -9.09
N ASP A 548 -26.66 -18.67 -8.51
CA ASP A 548 -27.62 -18.13 -7.55
C ASP A 548 -26.95 -17.95 -6.16
N VAL A 549 -27.64 -17.26 -5.25
CA VAL A 549 -27.13 -17.02 -3.88
C VAL A 549 -26.89 -18.27 -3.04
N ARG A 550 -27.37 -19.43 -3.48
CA ARG A 550 -27.15 -20.74 -2.83
C ARG A 550 -25.94 -21.47 -3.44
N GLY A 551 -25.27 -20.86 -4.43
CA GLY A 551 -24.14 -21.44 -5.13
C GLY A 551 -24.50 -22.44 -6.25
N ALA A 552 -25.78 -22.49 -6.66
CA ALA A 552 -26.18 -23.35 -7.78
C ALA A 552 -25.86 -22.64 -9.11
N LEU A 553 -25.22 -23.38 -10.05
CA LEU A 553 -24.91 -22.87 -11.39
C LEU A 553 -26.21 -22.68 -12.19
N VAL A 554 -26.46 -21.46 -12.64
CA VAL A 554 -27.67 -21.05 -13.37
C VAL A 554 -27.42 -21.00 -14.87
N ALA A 555 -26.29 -20.46 -15.31
CA ALA A 555 -25.92 -20.34 -16.73
C ALA A 555 -24.40 -20.29 -16.91
N THR A 556 -23.94 -20.64 -18.13
CA THR A 556 -22.53 -20.45 -18.54
C THR A 556 -22.49 -19.66 -19.83
N LEU A 557 -21.75 -18.54 -19.82
CA LEU A 557 -21.59 -17.65 -20.98
C LEU A 557 -20.23 -17.91 -21.61
N ARG A 558 -20.19 -18.06 -22.95
CA ARG A 558 -18.96 -18.25 -23.72
C ARG A 558 -19.00 -17.37 -24.98
N ALA A 559 -17.88 -16.73 -25.31
CA ALA A 559 -17.79 -15.82 -26.45
C ALA A 559 -17.67 -16.51 -27.82
N ALA A 560 -17.08 -17.73 -27.85
CA ALA A 560 -16.85 -18.49 -29.09
C ALA A 560 -16.92 -20.00 -28.82
N ARG A 561 -16.98 -20.79 -29.91
CA ARG A 561 -17.01 -22.26 -29.80
C ARG A 561 -15.77 -22.81 -29.07
N ASP A 562 -14.64 -22.18 -29.25
CA ASP A 562 -13.35 -22.61 -28.68
C ASP A 562 -13.05 -21.93 -27.32
N GLY A 563 -13.84 -20.91 -26.93
CA GLY A 563 -13.72 -20.19 -25.66
C GLY A 563 -12.47 -19.31 -25.55
N VAL A 564 -11.65 -19.17 -26.61
CA VAL A 564 -10.44 -18.34 -26.60
C VAL A 564 -10.80 -16.90 -26.94
N LEU A 565 -10.40 -15.98 -26.06
CA LEU A 565 -10.51 -14.52 -26.25
C LEU A 565 -9.10 -13.92 -26.31
N LEU A 566 -8.90 -12.93 -27.17
CA LEU A 566 -7.65 -12.18 -27.26
C LEU A 566 -7.52 -11.21 -26.05
N ALA A 567 -6.33 -10.65 -25.85
CA ALA A 567 -6.15 -9.54 -24.93
C ALA A 567 -7.08 -8.36 -25.32
N GLY A 568 -7.68 -7.73 -24.31
CA GLY A 568 -8.62 -6.60 -24.50
C GLY A 568 -9.95 -6.80 -23.80
N GLY A 569 -10.86 -5.85 -24.01
CA GLY A 569 -12.21 -5.86 -23.45
C GLY A 569 -13.18 -6.72 -24.26
N HIS A 570 -14.02 -7.49 -23.57
CA HIS A 570 -15.05 -8.34 -24.17
C HIS A 570 -16.36 -8.18 -23.40
N VAL A 571 -17.49 -8.38 -24.09
CA VAL A 571 -18.82 -8.35 -23.49
C VAL A 571 -19.52 -9.67 -23.74
N LEU A 572 -19.96 -10.32 -22.68
CA LEU A 572 -20.84 -11.48 -22.74
C LEU A 572 -22.23 -11.07 -22.23
N THR A 573 -23.27 -11.59 -22.86
CA THR A 573 -24.63 -11.23 -22.45
C THR A 573 -25.32 -12.45 -21.84
N TRP A 574 -25.86 -12.27 -20.64
CA TRP A 574 -26.80 -13.21 -20.06
C TRP A 574 -28.25 -12.76 -20.35
N ASP A 575 -29.05 -13.62 -20.93
CA ASP A 575 -30.43 -13.34 -21.31
C ASP A 575 -31.44 -13.54 -20.16
N GLY A 576 -30.96 -13.65 -18.91
CA GLY A 576 -31.80 -13.86 -17.74
C GLY A 576 -32.45 -15.27 -17.70
N ARG A 577 -31.87 -16.26 -18.41
CA ARG A 577 -32.37 -17.64 -18.42
C ARG A 577 -31.39 -18.60 -17.77
N THR A 578 -31.96 -19.70 -17.26
CA THR A 578 -31.19 -20.84 -16.78
C THR A 578 -30.65 -21.66 -17.96
N ALA A 579 -29.71 -22.56 -17.69
CA ALA A 579 -29.20 -23.51 -18.69
C ALA A 579 -30.32 -24.39 -19.35
N SER A 580 -31.45 -24.58 -18.68
CA SER A 580 -32.63 -25.28 -19.24
C SER A 580 -33.53 -24.37 -20.09
N GLY A 581 -33.20 -23.08 -20.24
CA GLY A 581 -33.97 -22.08 -20.99
C GLY A 581 -35.13 -21.43 -20.21
N ALA A 582 -35.39 -21.86 -18.97
CA ALA A 582 -36.38 -21.22 -18.11
C ALA A 582 -35.93 -19.82 -17.68
N ARG A 583 -36.88 -18.90 -17.43
CA ARG A 583 -36.55 -17.57 -16.90
C ARG A 583 -36.01 -17.69 -15.47
N ALA A 584 -34.85 -17.09 -15.20
CA ALA A 584 -34.30 -17.04 -13.86
C ALA A 584 -35.16 -16.14 -12.96
N ALA A 585 -35.27 -16.46 -11.67
CA ALA A 585 -36.07 -15.68 -10.73
C ALA A 585 -35.46 -14.28 -10.51
N ALA A 586 -36.26 -13.28 -10.18
CA ALA A 586 -35.74 -12.01 -9.70
C ALA A 586 -34.91 -12.24 -8.41
N GLY A 587 -33.72 -11.63 -8.33
CA GLY A 587 -32.83 -11.82 -7.19
C GLY A 587 -31.39 -11.48 -7.50
N THR A 588 -30.53 -11.70 -6.52
CA THR A 588 -29.07 -11.50 -6.64
C THR A 588 -28.42 -12.77 -7.18
N TYR A 589 -27.47 -12.58 -8.09
CA TYR A 589 -26.66 -13.61 -8.70
C TYR A 589 -25.17 -13.23 -8.58
N VAL A 590 -24.29 -14.21 -8.74
CA VAL A 590 -22.86 -14.02 -8.82
C VAL A 590 -22.38 -14.45 -10.21
N ALA A 591 -21.81 -13.53 -10.97
CA ALA A 591 -21.09 -13.82 -12.19
C ALA A 591 -19.63 -14.12 -11.83
N ARG A 592 -19.10 -15.28 -12.25
CA ARG A 592 -17.73 -15.74 -11.99
C ARG A 592 -17.01 -15.95 -13.30
N LEU A 593 -15.95 -15.20 -13.55
CA LEU A 593 -15.03 -15.42 -14.67
C LEU A 593 -14.03 -16.51 -14.29
N VAL A 594 -13.86 -17.47 -15.18
CA VAL A 594 -12.75 -18.43 -15.15
C VAL A 594 -11.98 -18.25 -16.45
N ALA A 595 -10.73 -17.78 -16.36
CA ALA A 595 -9.85 -17.57 -17.50
C ALA A 595 -8.58 -18.40 -17.34
N ARG A 596 -8.17 -19.09 -18.43
CA ARG A 596 -6.93 -19.87 -18.49
C ARG A 596 -6.09 -19.38 -19.67
N ASP A 597 -4.87 -18.95 -19.42
CA ASP A 597 -3.95 -18.54 -20.47
C ASP A 597 -3.22 -19.72 -21.15
N GLU A 598 -2.39 -19.40 -22.14
CA GLU A 598 -1.62 -20.40 -22.89
C GLU A 598 -0.57 -21.13 -22.04
N SER A 599 -0.12 -20.53 -20.94
CA SER A 599 0.80 -21.17 -19.98
C SER A 599 0.08 -22.15 -19.05
N GLY A 600 -1.25 -22.15 -19.06
CA GLY A 600 -2.08 -22.96 -18.17
C GLY A 600 -2.45 -22.27 -16.87
N MET A 601 -2.00 -21.03 -16.65
CA MET A 601 -2.36 -20.22 -15.47
C MET A 601 -3.85 -19.93 -15.48
N ILE A 602 -4.50 -20.15 -14.34
CA ILE A 602 -5.94 -19.93 -14.16
C ILE A 602 -6.15 -18.74 -13.26
N LEU A 603 -6.97 -17.80 -13.71
CA LEU A 603 -7.47 -16.70 -12.89
C LEU A 603 -8.99 -16.85 -12.72
N VAL A 604 -9.45 -16.63 -11.49
CA VAL A 604 -10.87 -16.64 -11.14
C VAL A 604 -11.20 -15.32 -10.46
N THR A 605 -12.20 -14.61 -10.97
CA THR A 605 -12.74 -13.39 -10.34
C THR A 605 -14.26 -13.39 -10.43
N SER A 606 -14.95 -12.66 -9.55
CA SER A 606 -16.40 -12.64 -9.53
C SER A 606 -16.95 -11.25 -9.26
N THR A 607 -18.19 -11.01 -9.72
CA THR A 607 -18.95 -9.78 -9.46
C THR A 607 -20.41 -10.13 -9.17
N LYS A 608 -21.11 -9.27 -8.42
CA LYS A 608 -22.54 -9.42 -8.15
C LYS A 608 -23.36 -8.76 -9.26
N LEU A 609 -24.51 -9.31 -9.55
CA LEU A 609 -25.53 -8.70 -10.38
C LEU A 609 -26.93 -8.99 -9.82
N SER A 610 -27.85 -8.06 -9.97
CA SER A 610 -29.25 -8.20 -9.52
C SER A 610 -30.18 -8.21 -10.73
N LEU A 611 -30.94 -9.30 -10.88
CA LEU A 611 -31.99 -9.43 -11.88
C LEU A 611 -33.32 -8.98 -11.26
N VAL A 612 -33.98 -8.02 -11.89
CA VAL A 612 -35.32 -7.53 -11.52
C VAL A 612 -36.29 -7.75 -12.70
N HIS A 613 -37.54 -7.97 -12.40
CA HIS A 613 -38.57 -8.21 -13.43
C HIS A 613 -39.51 -7.04 -13.59
#